data_47f91ebfa622d63a6e33d168863a2110
#
_entry.id   47f91ebfa622d63a6e33d168863a2110
#
_cell.length_a   1.000
_cell.length_b   1.000
_cell.length_c   1.000
_cell.angle_alpha   90.00
_cell.angle_beta   90.00
_cell.angle_gamma   90.00
#
_symmetry.space_group_name_H-M   'P 1'
#
loop_
_entity.id
_entity.type
_entity.pdbx_description
1 polymer ?
#
loop_
_entity_poly.entity_id
_entity_poly.type
_entity_poly.pdbx_seq_one_letter_code
_entity_poly.pdbx_strand_id
1 'polypeptide(L)'
;QAEGKKPKYKDSVAKLAKILQINCCGNCGSDCHNSCAKTAEMIADAVLADIRKPYDEKMTLMKNIALPKRYELWEKLGILPGGAKDEIFNAVVKTSTNLNSDPMDMLLQCLRLGISTGNYGLILTNLMNDIIMGPPQISMDPVGFRIIDPEYINIMITGHQQSMFADLEEKLESEIVQKSAELVGAKGIRIVGCTCVGQDYQARSGCYKDVYCGHAGNNYTSEAVLMTGCVDLVVSEFNCTIPGIEPICEQLDIKMLCLDDVAKKANAQLLPYTAEEKEKITSQIIADALCGFKNRKEKLYGTAPAEGEKRVNVMAQHGFDKSITGLSEDTLVAALGGTLQPLIDAIVSGK
;
A
#
# COMPACT_ATOMS: atom_id res chain seq x y z
N GLN A 1 14.87 7.73 -7.25
CA GLN A 1 13.72 8.36 -7.92
C GLN A 1 14.05 9.78 -8.40
N ALA A 2 14.71 10.59 -7.57
CA ALA A 2 15.21 11.91 -7.97
C ALA A 2 16.14 11.84 -9.20
N GLU A 3 16.75 10.72 -9.46
CA GLU A 3 17.65 10.45 -10.60
C GLU A 3 16.92 10.14 -11.91
N GLY A 4 15.61 10.33 -11.97
CA GLY A 4 14.85 10.26 -13.23
C GLY A 4 14.45 8.86 -13.70
N LYS A 5 14.57 7.85 -12.85
CA LYS A 5 14.17 6.47 -13.18
C LYS A 5 12.65 6.28 -13.28
N LYS A 6 11.83 7.20 -12.72
CA LYS A 6 10.36 7.10 -12.79
C LYS A 6 9.77 8.28 -13.56
N PRO A 7 9.01 8.02 -14.61
CA PRO A 7 8.27 9.07 -15.32
C PRO A 7 7.28 9.73 -14.36
N LYS A 8 7.07 11.04 -14.51
CA LYS A 8 6.11 11.86 -13.76
C LYS A 8 6.48 12.24 -12.31
N TYR A 9 7.65 11.92 -11.80
CA TYR A 9 8.11 12.39 -10.50
C TYR A 9 7.98 13.92 -10.35
N LYS A 10 8.44 14.68 -11.35
CA LYS A 10 8.38 16.15 -11.35
C LYS A 10 6.95 16.68 -11.28
N ASP A 11 6.04 16.08 -12.04
CA ASP A 11 4.64 16.47 -12.09
C ASP A 11 3.95 16.19 -10.76
N SER A 12 4.22 15.04 -10.13
CA SER A 12 3.66 14.68 -8.82
C SER A 12 4.15 15.63 -7.72
N VAL A 13 5.44 15.97 -7.71
CA VAL A 13 5.99 16.96 -6.76
C VAL A 13 5.35 18.33 -6.97
N ALA A 14 5.24 18.80 -8.21
CA ALA A 14 4.64 20.08 -8.53
C ALA A 14 3.14 20.12 -8.16
N LYS A 15 2.40 19.04 -8.46
CA LYS A 15 0.98 18.90 -8.10
C LYS A 15 0.80 18.98 -6.58
N LEU A 16 1.56 18.23 -5.82
CA LEU A 16 1.43 18.20 -4.35
C LEU A 16 1.88 19.52 -3.71
N ALA A 17 2.99 20.11 -4.17
CA ALA A 17 3.43 21.43 -3.71
C ALA A 17 2.36 22.50 -3.94
N LYS A 18 1.69 22.47 -5.09
CA LYS A 18 0.58 23.38 -5.39
C LYS A 18 -0.61 23.16 -4.46
N ILE A 19 -1.00 21.91 -4.23
CA ILE A 19 -2.10 21.57 -3.31
C ILE A 19 -1.78 22.08 -1.90
N LEU A 20 -0.57 21.83 -1.41
CA LEU A 20 -0.14 22.25 -0.07
C LEU A 20 0.25 23.73 0.04
N GLN A 21 0.23 24.47 -1.06
CA GLN A 21 0.68 25.87 -1.15
C GLN A 21 2.14 26.06 -0.71
N ILE A 22 2.97 25.07 -0.99
CA ILE A 22 4.43 25.14 -0.76
C ILE A 22 5.08 25.72 -2.00
N ASN A 23 5.93 26.73 -1.81
CA ASN A 23 6.61 27.39 -2.92
C ASN A 23 7.52 26.38 -3.66
N CYS A 24 7.08 25.99 -4.86
CA CYS A 24 7.92 25.29 -5.81
C CYS A 24 8.63 26.33 -6.69
N CYS A 25 9.82 26.02 -7.20
CA CYS A 25 10.62 26.94 -8.04
C CYS A 25 9.94 27.40 -9.35
N GLY A 26 8.71 26.98 -9.61
CA GLY A 26 7.81 27.53 -10.64
C GLY A 26 8.19 27.31 -12.11
N ASN A 27 9.44 26.99 -12.39
CA ASN A 27 9.96 26.75 -13.73
C ASN A 27 10.53 25.34 -13.84
N CYS A 28 9.66 24.37 -14.07
CA CYS A 28 10.09 23.00 -14.41
C CYS A 28 10.65 22.94 -15.84
N GLY A 29 11.83 23.55 -16.05
CA GLY A 29 12.63 23.34 -17.24
C GLY A 29 13.54 22.12 -17.08
N SER A 30 14.23 21.75 -18.16
CA SER A 30 15.07 20.54 -18.26
C SER A 30 16.16 20.37 -17.18
N ASP A 31 16.51 21.43 -16.45
CA ASP A 31 17.60 21.43 -15.47
C ASP A 31 17.12 21.40 -14.00
N CYS A 32 15.88 21.03 -13.75
CA CYS A 32 15.22 21.16 -12.46
C CYS A 32 15.34 19.93 -11.51
N HIS A 33 16.20 18.97 -11.77
CA HIS A 33 16.31 17.75 -10.96
C HIS A 33 16.57 18.01 -9.47
N ASN A 34 17.50 18.89 -9.15
CA ASN A 34 17.83 19.22 -7.77
C ASN A 34 16.74 20.02 -7.07
N SER A 35 15.96 20.83 -7.80
CA SER A 35 14.91 21.64 -7.20
C SER A 35 13.64 20.81 -6.90
N CYS A 36 13.34 19.76 -7.68
CA CYS A 36 12.23 18.84 -7.38
C CYS A 36 12.53 17.99 -6.15
N ALA A 37 13.74 17.48 -5.99
CA ALA A 37 14.14 16.75 -4.80
C ALA A 37 14.03 17.64 -3.55
N LYS A 38 14.55 18.87 -3.60
CA LYS A 38 14.43 19.84 -2.52
C LYS A 38 12.97 20.21 -2.20
N THR A 39 12.13 20.34 -3.23
CA THR A 39 10.69 20.60 -3.01
C THR A 39 10.03 19.38 -2.34
N ALA A 40 10.39 18.16 -2.71
CA ALA A 40 9.89 16.95 -2.05
C ALA A 40 10.32 16.87 -0.57
N GLU A 41 11.55 17.26 -0.26
CA GLU A 41 12.02 17.41 1.14
C GLU A 41 11.20 18.46 1.89
N MET A 42 10.99 19.64 1.30
CA MET A 42 10.16 20.68 1.90
C MET A 42 8.72 20.23 2.16
N ILE A 43 8.14 19.43 1.26
CA ILE A 43 6.82 18.83 1.46
C ILE A 43 6.85 17.89 2.66
N ALA A 44 7.84 16.99 2.73
CA ALA A 44 7.97 16.06 3.84
C ALA A 44 8.16 16.78 5.17
N ASP A 45 9.02 17.77 5.22
CA ASP A 45 9.27 18.59 6.43
C ASP A 45 8.00 19.34 6.87
N ALA A 46 7.26 19.94 5.94
CA ALA A 46 6.02 20.63 6.25
C ALA A 46 4.95 19.69 6.80
N VAL A 47 4.82 18.49 6.23
CA VAL A 47 3.90 17.45 6.70
C VAL A 47 4.29 16.97 8.10
N LEU A 48 5.57 16.69 8.32
CA LEU A 48 6.07 16.26 9.63
C LEU A 48 5.91 17.34 10.69
N ALA A 49 6.16 18.60 10.34
CA ALA A 49 5.96 19.74 11.24
C ALA A 49 4.48 19.85 11.63
N ASP A 50 3.57 19.70 10.68
CA ASP A 50 2.13 19.79 10.93
C ASP A 50 1.62 18.63 11.81
N ILE A 51 2.09 17.41 11.59
CA ILE A 51 1.77 16.23 12.41
C ILE A 51 2.24 16.38 13.85
N ARG A 52 3.36 17.10 14.07
CA ARG A 52 3.97 17.29 15.39
C ARG A 52 3.49 18.52 16.15
N LYS A 53 2.55 19.28 15.61
CA LYS A 53 1.99 20.45 16.30
C LYS A 53 1.38 20.08 17.65
N PRO A 54 1.47 20.95 18.65
CA PRO A 54 0.75 20.79 19.89
C PRO A 54 -0.78 20.75 19.69
N TYR A 55 -1.48 20.22 20.68
CA TYR A 55 -2.93 20.05 20.62
C TYR A 55 -3.73 21.35 20.42
N ASP A 56 -3.25 22.46 20.93
CA ASP A 56 -3.85 23.79 20.84
C ASP A 56 -3.53 24.51 19.51
N GLU A 57 -2.55 24.02 18.75
CA GLU A 57 -2.24 24.51 17.43
C GLU A 57 -2.98 23.69 16.36
N LYS A 58 -3.61 24.37 15.40
CA LYS A 58 -4.33 23.70 14.32
C LYS A 58 -3.38 23.25 13.21
N MET A 59 -3.64 22.07 12.65
CA MET A 59 -2.96 21.59 11.46
C MET A 59 -3.25 22.50 10.26
N THR A 60 -2.23 23.10 9.68
CA THR A 60 -2.38 24.12 8.62
C THR A 60 -2.57 23.54 7.23
N LEU A 61 -1.91 22.44 6.93
CA LEU A 61 -2.01 21.80 5.59
C LEU A 61 -3.40 21.24 5.34
N MET A 62 -4.15 20.92 6.38
CA MET A 62 -5.51 20.40 6.29
C MET A 62 -6.45 21.34 5.55
N LYS A 63 -6.28 22.65 5.70
CA LYS A 63 -7.07 23.65 4.98
C LYS A 63 -6.94 23.51 3.46
N ASN A 64 -5.79 23.08 2.99
CA ASN A 64 -5.47 22.97 1.56
C ASN A 64 -5.97 21.66 0.92
N ILE A 65 -6.20 20.63 1.73
CA ILE A 65 -6.66 19.31 1.27
C ILE A 65 -8.14 19.05 1.57
N ALA A 66 -8.74 19.76 2.51
CA ALA A 66 -10.15 19.65 2.84
C ALA A 66 -11.03 20.48 1.89
N LEU A 67 -12.25 20.00 1.64
CA LEU A 67 -13.25 20.80 0.93
C LEU A 67 -13.56 22.06 1.76
N PRO A 68 -13.59 23.28 1.16
CA PRO A 68 -13.75 24.55 1.91
C PRO A 68 -14.95 24.56 2.86
N LYS A 69 -16.13 24.18 2.37
CA LYS A 69 -17.36 24.10 3.20
C LYS A 69 -17.24 23.11 4.37
N ARG A 70 -16.49 22.04 4.19
CA ARG A 70 -16.26 21.05 5.25
C ARG A 70 -15.29 21.59 6.29
N TYR A 71 -14.23 22.26 5.85
CA TYR A 71 -13.30 22.93 6.77
C TYR A 71 -14.00 24.00 7.62
N GLU A 72 -14.83 24.85 7.03
CA GLU A 72 -15.64 25.84 7.73
C GLU A 72 -16.59 25.19 8.78
N LEU A 73 -17.19 24.06 8.43
CA LEU A 73 -18.05 23.31 9.36
C LEU A 73 -17.23 22.78 10.55
N TRP A 74 -16.07 22.21 10.29
CA TRP A 74 -15.19 21.70 11.35
C TRP A 74 -14.72 22.82 12.28
N GLU A 75 -14.43 23.99 11.73
CA GLU A 75 -14.08 25.17 12.52
C GLU A 75 -15.22 25.64 13.40
N LYS A 76 -16.43 25.74 12.86
CA LYS A 76 -17.64 26.12 13.60
C LYS A 76 -17.98 25.14 14.72
N LEU A 77 -17.74 23.85 14.51
CA LEU A 77 -17.97 22.80 15.50
C LEU A 77 -16.82 22.68 16.51
N GLY A 78 -15.72 23.38 16.35
CA GLY A 78 -14.55 23.28 17.23
C GLY A 78 -13.80 21.97 17.11
N ILE A 79 -13.97 21.22 16.00
CA ILE A 79 -13.36 19.90 15.78
C ILE A 79 -12.17 19.91 14.84
N LEU A 80 -11.61 21.06 14.51
CA LEU A 80 -10.34 21.14 13.82
C LEU A 80 -9.23 20.53 14.71
N PRO A 81 -8.53 19.49 14.25
CA PRO A 81 -7.54 18.82 15.06
C PRO A 81 -6.28 19.65 15.25
N GLY A 82 -5.58 19.40 16.33
CA GLY A 82 -4.20 19.75 16.54
C GLY A 82 -3.25 18.78 15.85
N GLY A 83 -2.00 18.68 16.29
CA GLY A 83 -1.06 17.69 15.76
C GLY A 83 -1.54 16.25 15.96
N ALA A 84 -1.33 15.40 14.95
CA ALA A 84 -1.84 14.03 14.98
C ALA A 84 -1.37 13.23 16.20
N LYS A 85 -0.11 13.44 16.61
CA LYS A 85 0.46 12.80 17.81
C LYS A 85 -0.33 13.15 19.06
N ASP A 86 -0.65 14.42 19.24
CA ASP A 86 -1.34 14.90 20.44
C ASP A 86 -2.83 14.53 20.42
N GLU A 87 -3.47 14.45 19.24
CA GLU A 87 -4.85 13.93 19.14
C GLU A 87 -4.91 12.45 19.57
N ILE A 88 -3.94 11.63 19.15
CA ILE A 88 -3.85 10.23 19.56
C ILE A 88 -3.63 10.14 21.07
N PHE A 89 -2.72 10.94 21.62
CA PHE A 89 -2.40 10.95 23.04
C PHE A 89 -3.61 11.34 23.89
N ASN A 90 -4.33 12.39 23.49
CA ASN A 90 -5.57 12.81 24.15
C ASN A 90 -6.69 11.74 24.08
N ALA A 91 -6.81 11.06 22.94
CA ALA A 91 -7.77 9.97 22.81
C ALA A 91 -7.45 8.82 23.80
N VAL A 92 -6.17 8.43 23.90
CA VAL A 92 -5.71 7.40 24.83
C VAL A 92 -5.98 7.83 26.29
N VAL A 93 -5.64 9.06 26.66
CA VAL A 93 -5.87 9.57 28.02
C VAL A 93 -7.36 9.61 28.35
N LYS A 94 -8.19 10.14 27.46
CA LYS A 94 -9.64 10.23 27.68
C LYS A 94 -10.34 8.87 27.82
N THR A 95 -9.81 7.83 27.16
CA THR A 95 -10.43 6.49 27.16
C THR A 95 -9.89 5.54 28.23
N SER A 96 -8.70 5.81 28.80
CA SER A 96 -8.01 4.80 29.60
C SER A 96 -8.30 4.87 31.10
N THR A 97 -8.67 5.85 31.77
CA THR A 97 -8.68 5.88 33.26
C THR A 97 -9.88 6.54 33.85
N ASN A 98 -11.04 6.49 33.19
CA ASN A 98 -12.24 7.20 33.60
C ASN A 98 -12.05 8.72 33.83
N LEU A 99 -11.06 9.29 33.14
CA LEU A 99 -10.78 10.72 33.23
C LEU A 99 -11.81 11.57 32.49
N ASN A 100 -12.62 10.96 31.64
CA ASN A 100 -13.69 11.62 30.93
C ASN A 100 -14.94 10.74 30.89
N SER A 101 -16.05 11.28 31.33
CA SER A 101 -17.38 10.65 31.28
C SER A 101 -18.38 11.45 30.43
N ASP A 102 -17.96 12.55 29.84
CA ASP A 102 -18.80 13.35 28.95
C ASP A 102 -18.85 12.72 27.53
N PRO A 103 -20.01 12.18 27.13
CA PRO A 103 -20.13 11.54 25.81
C PRO A 103 -19.98 12.51 24.66
N MET A 104 -20.30 13.79 24.86
CA MET A 104 -20.13 14.80 23.81
C MET A 104 -18.67 15.15 23.57
N ASP A 105 -17.89 15.32 24.65
CA ASP A 105 -16.46 15.58 24.53
C ASP A 105 -15.72 14.35 23.92
N MET A 106 -16.12 13.14 24.28
CA MET A 106 -15.60 11.92 23.68
C MET A 106 -15.94 11.82 22.19
N LEU A 107 -17.18 12.16 21.80
CA LEU A 107 -17.59 12.19 20.39
C LEU A 107 -16.79 13.23 19.59
N LEU A 108 -16.63 14.43 20.13
CA LEU A 108 -15.82 15.48 19.50
C LEU A 108 -14.36 15.06 19.36
N GLN A 109 -13.79 14.38 20.34
CA GLN A 109 -12.44 13.82 20.25
C GLN A 109 -12.33 12.74 19.18
N CYS A 110 -13.31 11.85 19.06
CA CYS A 110 -13.37 10.87 17.97
C CYS A 110 -13.40 11.53 16.59
N LEU A 111 -14.19 12.60 16.44
CA LEU A 111 -14.25 13.35 15.19
C LEU A 111 -12.91 14.04 14.87
N ARG A 112 -12.28 14.68 15.85
CA ARG A 112 -10.96 15.32 15.68
C ARG A 112 -9.90 14.30 15.25
N LEU A 113 -9.84 13.16 15.96
CA LEU A 113 -8.92 12.07 15.63
C LEU A 113 -9.19 11.51 14.23
N GLY A 114 -10.46 11.26 13.89
CA GLY A 114 -10.87 10.77 12.59
C GLY A 114 -10.53 11.74 11.44
N ILE A 115 -10.72 13.05 11.66
CA ILE A 115 -10.32 14.09 10.69
C ILE A 115 -8.79 14.09 10.51
N SER A 116 -8.03 14.03 11.60
CA SER A 116 -6.58 14.01 11.56
C SER A 116 -6.06 12.76 10.81
N THR A 117 -6.50 11.58 11.20
CA THR A 117 -6.05 10.32 10.61
C THR A 117 -6.49 10.16 9.16
N GLY A 118 -7.72 10.56 8.82
CA GLY A 118 -8.23 10.49 7.45
C GLY A 118 -7.49 11.39 6.47
N ASN A 119 -7.19 12.63 6.87
CA ASN A 119 -6.51 13.57 5.97
C ASN A 119 -5.00 13.28 5.86
N TYR A 120 -4.33 12.95 6.97
CA TYR A 120 -2.88 12.72 6.96
C TYR A 120 -2.51 11.26 6.72
N GLY A 121 -3.21 10.34 7.37
CA GLY A 121 -2.92 8.91 7.25
C GLY A 121 -3.35 8.30 5.92
N LEU A 122 -4.37 8.85 5.26
CA LEU A 122 -4.88 8.31 4.00
C LEU A 122 -4.68 9.27 2.82
N ILE A 123 -5.29 10.45 2.84
CA ILE A 123 -5.27 11.34 1.67
C ILE A 123 -3.85 11.80 1.37
N LEU A 124 -3.17 12.39 2.36
CA LEU A 124 -1.83 12.95 2.16
C LEU A 124 -0.79 11.86 1.87
N THR A 125 -0.88 10.72 2.54
CA THR A 125 0.01 9.58 2.28
C THR A 125 -0.12 9.10 0.84
N ASN A 126 -1.34 8.96 0.32
CA ASN A 126 -1.55 8.58 -1.08
C ASN A 126 -0.99 9.61 -2.08
N LEU A 127 -1.14 10.90 -1.79
CA LEU A 127 -0.53 11.95 -2.62
C LEU A 127 1.01 11.91 -2.57
N MET A 128 1.60 11.54 -1.43
CA MET A 128 3.04 11.33 -1.31
C MET A 128 3.48 10.07 -2.06
N ASN A 129 2.67 9.02 -2.08
CA ASN A 129 2.94 7.82 -2.88
C ASN A 129 2.97 8.12 -4.38
N ASP A 130 2.23 9.10 -4.87
CA ASP A 130 2.34 9.57 -6.25
C ASP A 130 3.75 10.10 -6.58
N ILE A 131 4.45 10.65 -5.58
CA ILE A 131 5.85 11.07 -5.74
C ILE A 131 6.78 9.86 -5.76
N ILE A 132 6.56 8.90 -4.86
CA ILE A 132 7.44 7.74 -4.65
C ILE A 132 7.27 6.71 -5.77
N MET A 133 6.02 6.37 -6.10
CA MET A 133 5.66 5.26 -6.98
C MET A 133 5.17 5.71 -8.37
N GLY A 134 4.87 6.98 -8.53
CA GLY A 134 4.14 7.53 -9.67
C GLY A 134 2.62 7.51 -9.46
N PRO A 135 1.88 8.36 -10.18
CA PRO A 135 0.42 8.41 -10.07
C PRO A 135 -0.23 7.13 -10.63
N PRO A 136 -1.45 6.80 -10.18
CA PRO A 136 -2.24 5.73 -10.78
C PRO A 136 -2.39 5.89 -12.29
N GLN A 137 -2.30 4.79 -13.02
CA GLN A 137 -2.44 4.76 -14.48
C GLN A 137 -3.45 3.69 -14.87
N ILE A 138 -4.36 4.04 -15.77
CA ILE A 138 -5.33 3.07 -16.28
C ILE A 138 -4.59 1.92 -16.94
N SER A 139 -4.91 0.72 -16.49
CA SER A 139 -4.46 -0.53 -17.08
C SER A 139 -5.57 -1.58 -17.05
N MET A 140 -5.34 -2.67 -17.77
CA MET A 140 -6.22 -3.83 -17.80
C MET A 140 -5.43 -5.02 -17.29
N ASP A 141 -5.64 -5.37 -16.03
CA ASP A 141 -4.83 -6.37 -15.34
C ASP A 141 -5.69 -7.54 -14.83
N PRO A 142 -5.11 -8.73 -14.70
CA PRO A 142 -5.79 -9.85 -14.06
C PRO A 142 -5.90 -9.60 -12.55
N VAL A 143 -6.98 -10.11 -11.96
CA VAL A 143 -7.24 -10.00 -10.51
C VAL A 143 -7.83 -11.29 -9.96
N GLY A 144 -7.72 -11.46 -8.65
CA GLY A 144 -8.26 -12.61 -7.92
C GLY A 144 -7.30 -13.79 -7.92
N PHE A 145 -7.79 -14.97 -7.53
CA PHE A 145 -6.93 -16.14 -7.33
C PHE A 145 -6.27 -16.65 -8.61
N ARG A 146 -6.83 -16.34 -9.77
CA ARG A 146 -6.26 -16.74 -11.06
C ARG A 146 -4.84 -16.24 -11.33
N ILE A 147 -4.39 -15.18 -10.64
CA ILE A 147 -3.02 -14.69 -10.75
C ILE A 147 -2.01 -15.60 -10.04
N ILE A 148 -2.49 -16.48 -9.16
CA ILE A 148 -1.66 -17.41 -8.38
C ILE A 148 -1.43 -18.67 -9.22
N ASP A 149 -0.18 -18.94 -9.56
CA ASP A 149 0.22 -20.15 -10.28
C ASP A 149 1.09 -21.01 -9.37
N PRO A 150 0.69 -22.26 -9.07
CA PRO A 150 1.42 -23.15 -8.18
C PRO A 150 2.82 -23.55 -8.69
N GLU A 151 3.11 -23.34 -9.98
CA GLU A 151 4.42 -23.62 -10.55
C GLU A 151 5.45 -22.50 -10.33
N TYR A 152 5.00 -21.35 -9.81
CA TYR A 152 5.86 -20.24 -9.40
C TYR A 152 6.05 -20.21 -7.89
N ILE A 153 7.13 -19.58 -7.47
CA ILE A 153 7.29 -19.13 -6.09
C ILE A 153 6.43 -17.87 -5.92
N ASN A 154 5.46 -17.92 -5.01
CA ASN A 154 4.53 -16.83 -4.77
C ASN A 154 4.82 -16.17 -3.42
N ILE A 155 5.31 -14.93 -3.45
CA ILE A 155 5.49 -14.09 -2.27
C ILE A 155 4.24 -13.24 -2.11
N MET A 156 3.45 -13.50 -1.09
CA MET A 156 2.29 -12.67 -0.74
C MET A 156 2.75 -11.43 0.01
N ILE A 157 2.45 -10.25 -0.52
CA ILE A 157 2.64 -8.99 0.20
C ILE A 157 1.32 -8.51 0.78
N THR A 158 1.35 -7.97 2.00
CA THR A 158 0.19 -7.43 2.70
C THR A 158 0.57 -6.27 3.58
N GLY A 159 -0.31 -5.29 3.72
CA GLY A 159 -0.08 -4.06 4.48
C GLY A 159 -0.58 -2.83 3.74
N HIS A 160 0.14 -1.72 3.86
CA HIS A 160 -0.27 -0.42 3.32
C HIS A 160 0.82 0.32 2.53
N GLN A 161 2.11 0.17 2.90
CA GLN A 161 3.20 0.94 2.31
C GLN A 161 3.89 0.21 1.15
N GLN A 162 3.80 0.77 -0.03
CA GLN A 162 4.34 0.20 -1.26
C GLN A 162 5.85 0.37 -1.41
N SER A 163 6.41 1.44 -0.86
CA SER A 163 7.82 1.81 -1.05
C SER A 163 8.80 0.73 -0.56
N MET A 164 8.43 -0.01 0.50
CA MET A 164 9.24 -1.09 1.03
C MET A 164 9.35 -2.28 0.06
N PHE A 165 8.34 -2.46 -0.78
CA PHE A 165 8.31 -3.56 -1.75
C PHE A 165 8.94 -3.21 -3.10
N ALA A 166 9.15 -1.92 -3.39
CA ALA A 166 9.77 -1.50 -4.64
C ALA A 166 11.21 -2.03 -4.80
N ASP A 167 11.98 -2.05 -3.72
CA ASP A 167 13.33 -2.61 -3.73
C ASP A 167 13.34 -4.13 -3.89
N LEU A 168 12.33 -4.82 -3.33
CA LEU A 168 12.16 -6.26 -3.53
C LEU A 168 11.82 -6.56 -4.99
N GLU A 169 10.91 -5.80 -5.59
CA GLU A 169 10.52 -5.97 -6.98
C GLU A 169 11.70 -5.77 -7.93
N GLU A 170 12.46 -4.68 -7.77
CA GLU A 170 13.68 -4.42 -8.57
C GLU A 170 14.67 -5.59 -8.50
N LYS A 171 14.80 -6.21 -7.33
CA LYS A 171 15.70 -7.35 -7.15
C LYS A 171 15.16 -8.63 -7.76
N LEU A 172 13.85 -8.85 -7.71
CA LEU A 172 13.20 -10.01 -8.33
C LEU A 172 13.24 -9.98 -9.85
N GLU A 173 13.31 -8.80 -10.49
CA GLU A 173 13.49 -8.67 -11.94
C GLU A 173 14.87 -9.16 -12.43
N SER A 174 15.82 -9.35 -11.52
CA SER A 174 17.16 -9.84 -11.86
C SER A 174 17.11 -11.26 -12.42
N GLU A 175 17.73 -11.48 -13.57
CA GLU A 175 17.87 -12.79 -14.22
C GLU A 175 18.50 -13.84 -13.28
N ILE A 176 19.45 -13.42 -12.42
CA ILE A 176 20.10 -14.30 -11.44
C ILE A 176 19.08 -14.83 -10.44
N VAL A 177 18.19 -13.97 -9.96
CA VAL A 177 17.14 -14.35 -9.00
C VAL A 177 16.11 -15.27 -9.67
N GLN A 178 15.67 -14.97 -10.88
CA GLN A 178 14.75 -15.84 -11.63
C GLN A 178 15.37 -17.22 -11.90
N LYS A 179 16.64 -17.28 -12.30
CA LYS A 179 17.35 -18.55 -12.43
C LYS A 179 17.49 -19.34 -11.12
N SER A 180 17.61 -18.65 -9.98
CA SER A 180 17.62 -19.34 -8.67
C SER A 180 16.31 -20.05 -8.37
N ALA A 181 15.19 -19.50 -8.82
CA ALA A 181 13.88 -20.14 -8.73
C ALA A 181 13.79 -21.39 -9.64
N GLU A 182 14.34 -21.33 -10.85
CA GLU A 182 14.42 -22.48 -11.76
C GLU A 182 15.24 -23.64 -11.16
N LEU A 183 16.33 -23.32 -10.48
CA LEU A 183 17.17 -24.34 -9.80
C LEU A 183 16.43 -25.13 -8.70
N VAL A 184 15.41 -24.56 -8.09
CA VAL A 184 14.53 -25.26 -7.13
C VAL A 184 13.31 -25.86 -7.80
N GLY A 185 13.20 -25.78 -9.14
CA GLY A 185 12.14 -26.37 -9.95
C GLY A 185 10.88 -25.54 -10.04
N ALA A 186 10.95 -24.24 -9.78
CA ALA A 186 9.90 -23.29 -10.06
C ALA A 186 10.06 -22.69 -11.46
N LYS A 187 8.97 -22.16 -12.04
CA LYS A 187 9.02 -21.39 -13.29
C LYS A 187 9.61 -19.99 -13.12
N GLY A 188 9.67 -19.50 -11.90
CA GLY A 188 10.15 -18.18 -11.54
C GLY A 188 9.65 -17.80 -10.14
N ILE A 189 9.99 -16.59 -9.70
CA ILE A 189 9.57 -16.01 -8.42
C ILE A 189 8.83 -14.70 -8.69
N ARG A 190 7.73 -14.46 -7.95
CA ARG A 190 6.90 -13.29 -8.17
C ARG A 190 6.12 -12.86 -6.95
N ILE A 191 5.57 -11.65 -7.02
CA ILE A 191 4.80 -11.02 -5.95
C ILE A 191 3.30 -11.17 -6.24
N VAL A 192 2.57 -11.64 -5.24
CA VAL A 192 1.10 -11.69 -5.19
C VAL A 192 0.63 -10.59 -4.24
N GLY A 193 -0.05 -9.59 -4.76
CA GLY A 193 -0.54 -8.47 -3.97
C GLY A 193 -1.79 -8.82 -3.17
N CYS A 194 -1.81 -8.42 -1.91
CA CYS A 194 -3.00 -8.47 -1.05
C CYS A 194 -3.16 -7.16 -0.29
N THR A 195 -4.39 -6.89 0.14
CA THR A 195 -4.77 -5.71 0.94
C THR A 195 -4.42 -4.37 0.27
N CYS A 196 -4.22 -3.30 1.04
CA CYS A 196 -4.00 -1.97 0.47
C CYS A 196 -2.71 -1.88 -0.36
N VAL A 197 -1.62 -2.51 0.10
CA VAL A 197 -0.35 -2.49 -0.65
C VAL A 197 -0.49 -3.13 -2.02
N GLY A 198 -1.15 -4.29 -2.10
CA GLY A 198 -1.40 -4.98 -3.38
C GLY A 198 -2.30 -4.18 -4.30
N GLN A 199 -3.35 -3.56 -3.76
CA GLN A 199 -4.27 -2.72 -4.51
C GLN A 199 -3.56 -1.50 -5.10
N ASP A 200 -2.72 -0.85 -4.32
CA ASP A 200 -2.02 0.36 -4.74
C ASP A 200 -0.90 0.05 -5.77
N TYR A 201 -0.22 -1.09 -5.61
CA TYR A 201 0.68 -1.60 -6.66
C TYR A 201 -0.05 -1.81 -7.98
N GLN A 202 -1.21 -2.44 -7.95
CA GLN A 202 -2.00 -2.68 -9.15
C GLN A 202 -2.49 -1.39 -9.79
N ALA A 203 -2.90 -0.41 -9.00
CA ALA A 203 -3.29 0.90 -9.52
C ALA A 203 -2.14 1.62 -10.25
N ARG A 204 -0.90 1.27 -9.94
CA ARG A 204 0.34 1.81 -10.50
C ARG A 204 1.08 0.81 -11.40
N SER A 205 0.46 -0.31 -11.78
CA SER A 205 1.07 -1.47 -12.45
C SER A 205 1.67 -1.17 -13.83
N GLY A 206 1.32 -0.03 -14.43
CA GLY A 206 2.00 0.45 -15.63
C GLY A 206 3.52 0.60 -15.48
N CYS A 207 4.03 0.61 -14.23
CA CYS A 207 5.44 0.75 -13.89
C CYS A 207 6.12 -0.59 -13.51
N TYR A 208 5.36 -1.67 -13.21
CA TYR A 208 5.88 -2.85 -12.52
C TYR A 208 5.24 -4.15 -13.05
N LYS A 209 5.46 -4.51 -14.31
CA LYS A 209 4.72 -5.61 -14.95
C LYS A 209 5.35 -7.00 -14.86
N ASP A 210 6.67 -7.11 -14.62
CA ASP A 210 7.34 -8.38 -14.90
C ASP A 210 7.27 -9.38 -13.74
N VAL A 211 7.33 -8.94 -12.50
CA VAL A 211 7.31 -9.84 -11.34
C VAL A 211 6.09 -9.64 -10.42
N TYR A 212 5.39 -8.52 -10.52
CA TYR A 212 4.14 -8.29 -9.82
C TYR A 212 2.95 -8.84 -10.62
N CYS A 213 2.31 -9.89 -10.13
CA CYS A 213 1.29 -10.59 -10.91
C CYS A 213 -0.15 -10.06 -10.73
N GLY A 214 -0.38 -9.14 -9.80
CA GLY A 214 -1.67 -8.50 -9.57
C GLY A 214 -2.18 -8.60 -8.14
N HIS A 215 -3.43 -8.16 -7.91
CA HIS A 215 -4.09 -8.15 -6.60
C HIS A 215 -4.98 -9.39 -6.44
N ALA A 216 -4.62 -10.28 -5.51
CA ALA A 216 -5.33 -11.53 -5.27
C ALA A 216 -6.49 -11.40 -4.29
N GLY A 217 -6.36 -10.56 -3.27
CA GLY A 217 -7.36 -10.47 -2.20
C GLY A 217 -7.27 -9.20 -1.37
N ASN A 218 -8.43 -8.71 -0.94
CA ASN A 218 -8.57 -7.62 0.02
C ASN A 218 -8.50 -8.13 1.47
N ASN A 219 -8.82 -7.28 2.44
CA ASN A 219 -8.78 -7.63 3.87
C ASN A 219 -9.72 -8.81 4.22
N TYR A 220 -10.83 -8.98 3.50
CA TYR A 220 -11.77 -10.08 3.75
C TYR A 220 -11.38 -11.40 3.06
N THR A 221 -10.59 -11.33 2.01
CA THR A 221 -10.27 -12.49 1.17
C THR A 221 -8.80 -12.91 1.24
N SER A 222 -7.95 -12.18 1.95
CA SER A 222 -6.52 -12.51 2.08
C SER A 222 -6.27 -13.85 2.79
N GLU A 223 -7.14 -14.25 3.71
CA GLU A 223 -7.11 -15.59 4.32
C GLU A 223 -7.33 -16.68 3.27
N ALA A 224 -8.29 -16.49 2.37
CA ALA A 224 -8.56 -17.43 1.31
C ALA A 224 -7.41 -17.53 0.28
N VAL A 225 -6.62 -16.47 0.10
CA VAL A 225 -5.38 -16.51 -0.69
C VAL A 225 -4.39 -17.51 -0.10
N LEU A 226 -4.20 -17.50 1.21
CA LEU A 226 -3.34 -18.48 1.91
C LEU A 226 -3.89 -19.91 1.81
N MET A 227 -5.21 -20.05 1.95
CA MET A 227 -5.88 -21.35 1.87
C MET A 227 -5.81 -22.00 0.48
N THR A 228 -5.38 -21.29 -0.55
CA THR A 228 -5.04 -21.90 -1.84
C THR A 228 -3.88 -22.90 -1.73
N GLY A 229 -3.07 -22.80 -0.67
CA GLY A 229 -1.87 -23.61 -0.46
C GLY A 229 -0.74 -23.32 -1.44
N CYS A 230 -0.79 -22.18 -2.15
CA CYS A 230 0.18 -21.83 -3.20
C CYS A 230 1.05 -20.62 -2.85
N VAL A 231 0.93 -20.10 -1.65
CA VAL A 231 1.79 -19.05 -1.11
C VAL A 231 3.01 -19.67 -0.42
N ASP A 232 4.19 -19.17 -0.72
CA ASP A 232 5.46 -19.71 -0.21
C ASP A 232 6.06 -18.86 0.91
N LEU A 233 5.73 -17.57 0.93
CA LEU A 233 6.17 -16.62 1.93
C LEU A 233 5.15 -15.49 2.06
N VAL A 234 4.89 -15.04 3.28
CA VAL A 234 4.14 -13.81 3.54
C VAL A 234 5.11 -12.74 4.01
N VAL A 235 5.07 -11.59 3.36
CA VAL A 235 5.79 -10.38 3.79
C VAL A 235 4.77 -9.33 4.14
N SER A 236 4.72 -8.96 5.40
CA SER A 236 3.79 -7.99 5.95
C SER A 236 4.50 -6.72 6.38
N GLU A 237 3.76 -5.64 6.40
CA GLU A 237 4.19 -4.39 7.00
C GLU A 237 3.03 -3.78 7.80
N PHE A 238 3.18 -2.54 8.26
CA PHE A 238 2.23 -1.92 9.15
C PHE A 238 0.85 -1.72 8.49
N ASN A 239 -0.19 -1.69 9.33
CA ASN A 239 -1.57 -1.48 8.89
C ASN A 239 -2.07 -2.56 7.91
N CYS A 240 -3.32 -2.59 7.60
CA CYS A 240 -4.00 -3.44 6.61
C CYS A 240 -3.62 -4.95 6.56
N THR A 241 -2.68 -5.41 7.37
CA THR A 241 -2.40 -6.84 7.56
C THR A 241 -3.31 -7.39 8.63
N ILE A 242 -4.32 -8.17 8.24
CA ILE A 242 -5.29 -8.71 9.22
C ILE A 242 -4.64 -9.75 10.12
N PRO A 243 -4.97 -9.76 11.44
CA PRO A 243 -4.37 -10.72 12.36
C PRO A 243 -4.66 -12.18 12.04
N GLY A 244 -5.80 -12.47 11.41
CA GLY A 244 -6.23 -13.83 11.07
C GLY A 244 -5.32 -14.59 10.13
N ILE A 245 -4.47 -13.92 9.34
CA ILE A 245 -3.56 -14.62 8.42
C ILE A 245 -2.40 -15.32 9.15
N GLU A 246 -2.00 -14.82 10.31
CA GLU A 246 -0.88 -15.37 11.06
C GLU A 246 -1.12 -16.81 11.51
N PRO A 247 -2.23 -17.16 12.21
CA PRO A 247 -2.50 -18.54 12.56
C PRO A 247 -2.68 -19.47 11.35
N ILE A 248 -3.13 -18.97 10.22
CA ILE A 248 -3.20 -19.74 8.97
C ILE A 248 -1.79 -20.02 8.45
N CYS A 249 -0.91 -19.02 8.46
CA CYS A 249 0.49 -19.21 8.11
C CYS A 249 1.15 -20.30 8.99
N GLU A 250 0.90 -20.28 10.29
CA GLU A 250 1.41 -21.28 11.22
C GLU A 250 0.89 -22.68 10.89
N GLN A 251 -0.40 -22.84 10.66
CA GLN A 251 -1.01 -24.13 10.31
C GLN A 251 -0.52 -24.69 8.96
N LEU A 252 -0.29 -23.81 7.99
CA LEU A 252 0.21 -24.19 6.67
C LEU A 252 1.74 -24.26 6.59
N ASP A 253 2.43 -23.92 7.69
CA ASP A 253 3.89 -23.81 7.78
C ASP A 253 4.45 -22.85 6.70
N ILE A 254 3.77 -21.73 6.54
CA ILE A 254 4.20 -20.62 5.69
C ILE A 254 4.93 -19.62 6.59
N LYS A 255 6.17 -19.33 6.28
CA LYS A 255 6.92 -18.30 7.01
C LYS A 255 6.28 -16.93 6.80
N MET A 256 6.11 -16.18 7.89
CA MET A 256 5.64 -14.80 7.85
C MET A 256 6.75 -13.85 8.34
N LEU A 257 7.13 -12.91 7.50
CA LEU A 257 8.05 -11.82 7.81
C LEU A 257 7.26 -10.54 8.06
N CYS A 258 7.71 -9.72 9.00
CA CYS A 258 7.16 -8.40 9.24
C CYS A 258 8.27 -7.35 9.11
N LEU A 259 8.09 -6.38 8.20
CA LEU A 259 9.10 -5.37 7.87
C LEU A 259 9.14 -4.19 8.84
N ASP A 260 8.19 -4.13 9.78
CA ASP A 260 8.16 -3.13 10.86
C ASP A 260 7.62 -3.74 12.16
N ASP A 261 7.79 -3.03 13.26
CA ASP A 261 7.37 -3.46 14.59
C ASP A 261 5.96 -2.97 14.99
N VAL A 262 5.37 -2.05 14.23
CA VAL A 262 4.09 -1.42 14.56
C VAL A 262 2.94 -2.43 14.53
N ALA A 263 2.93 -3.29 13.51
CA ALA A 263 1.88 -4.29 13.31
C ALA A 263 2.40 -5.74 13.31
N LYS A 264 3.51 -5.97 14.01
CA LYS A 264 4.11 -7.33 14.13
C LYS A 264 3.11 -8.29 14.76
N LYS A 265 2.90 -9.42 14.11
CA LYS A 265 2.10 -10.55 14.64
C LYS A 265 2.95 -11.44 15.54
N ALA A 266 2.31 -12.21 16.43
CA ALA A 266 2.99 -13.00 17.47
C ALA A 266 4.08 -13.91 16.90
N ASN A 267 3.75 -14.71 15.90
CA ASN A 267 4.64 -15.70 15.31
C ASN A 267 5.36 -15.21 14.04
N ALA A 268 5.13 -13.95 13.62
CA ALA A 268 5.87 -13.36 12.52
C ALA A 268 7.32 -13.03 12.93
N GLN A 269 8.27 -13.34 12.09
CA GLN A 269 9.64 -12.92 12.27
C GLN A 269 9.79 -11.44 11.93
N LEU A 270 10.25 -10.64 12.89
CA LEU A 270 10.56 -9.23 12.64
C LEU A 270 11.84 -9.11 11.81
N LEU A 271 11.74 -8.39 10.71
CA LEU A 271 12.84 -8.05 9.81
C LEU A 271 12.74 -6.56 9.46
N PRO A 272 13.16 -5.65 10.36
CA PRO A 272 12.95 -4.22 10.19
C PRO A 272 13.60 -3.71 8.91
N TYR A 273 12.79 -3.09 8.07
CA TYR A 273 13.28 -2.53 6.81
C TYR A 273 13.91 -1.16 7.02
N THR A 274 15.13 -1.02 6.55
CA THR A 274 15.82 0.27 6.43
C THR A 274 16.44 0.41 5.05
N ALA A 275 16.62 1.64 4.59
CA ALA A 275 17.23 1.90 3.29
C ALA A 275 18.69 1.39 3.22
N GLU A 276 19.40 1.43 4.34
CA GLU A 276 20.79 0.99 4.46
C GLU A 276 20.92 -0.54 4.38
N GLU A 277 19.94 -1.27 4.90
CA GLU A 277 19.95 -2.73 4.93
C GLU A 277 19.12 -3.39 3.80
N LYS A 278 18.59 -2.61 2.87
CA LYS A 278 17.68 -3.09 1.83
C LYS A 278 18.20 -4.32 1.07
N GLU A 279 19.48 -4.34 0.73
CA GLU A 279 20.11 -5.45 0.01
C GLU A 279 20.10 -6.75 0.80
N LYS A 280 20.39 -6.67 2.09
CA LYS A 280 20.37 -7.80 3.02
C LYS A 280 18.94 -8.31 3.22
N ILE A 281 18.01 -7.38 3.45
CA ILE A 281 16.60 -7.70 3.72
C ILE A 281 15.93 -8.35 2.49
N THR A 282 16.10 -7.78 1.31
CA THR A 282 15.55 -8.35 0.08
C THR A 282 16.16 -9.70 -0.26
N SER A 283 17.46 -9.88 0.00
CA SER A 283 18.12 -11.20 -0.16
C SER A 283 17.56 -12.25 0.80
N GLN A 284 17.29 -11.88 2.05
CA GLN A 284 16.68 -12.77 3.04
C GLN A 284 15.26 -13.18 2.62
N ILE A 285 14.45 -12.22 2.16
CA ILE A 285 13.10 -12.49 1.65
C ILE A 285 13.14 -13.50 0.51
N ILE A 286 14.05 -13.33 -0.44
CA ILE A 286 14.21 -14.24 -1.58
C ILE A 286 14.64 -15.63 -1.10
N ALA A 287 15.61 -15.72 -0.20
CA ALA A 287 16.06 -17.01 0.36
C ALA A 287 14.94 -17.74 1.09
N ASP A 288 14.15 -17.03 1.89
CA ASP A 288 13.01 -17.59 2.62
C ASP A 288 11.91 -18.07 1.66
N ALA A 289 11.65 -17.33 0.57
CA ALA A 289 10.68 -17.73 -0.44
C ALA A 289 11.11 -19.00 -1.20
N LEU A 290 12.40 -19.13 -1.54
CA LEU A 290 12.96 -20.34 -2.14
C LEU A 290 12.82 -21.56 -1.20
N CYS A 291 13.06 -21.38 0.11
CA CYS A 291 12.83 -22.41 1.10
C CYS A 291 11.35 -22.77 1.22
N GLY A 292 10.47 -21.78 1.28
CA GLY A 292 9.02 -21.97 1.35
C GLY A 292 8.49 -22.84 0.20
N PHE A 293 8.94 -22.56 -1.03
CA PHE A 293 8.56 -23.32 -2.20
C PHE A 293 9.01 -24.79 -2.12
N LYS A 294 10.22 -25.06 -1.67
CA LYS A 294 10.70 -26.43 -1.45
C LYS A 294 9.83 -27.16 -0.44
N ASN A 295 9.57 -26.53 0.72
CA ASN A 295 8.72 -27.07 1.77
C ASN A 295 7.30 -27.38 1.26
N ARG A 296 6.71 -26.44 0.49
CA ARG A 296 5.40 -26.65 -0.12
C ARG A 296 5.40 -27.84 -1.07
N LYS A 297 6.43 -27.97 -1.92
CA LYS A 297 6.56 -29.12 -2.82
C LYS A 297 6.69 -30.45 -2.08
N GLU A 298 7.50 -30.52 -1.04
CA GLU A 298 7.66 -31.73 -0.25
C GLU A 298 6.37 -32.17 0.45
N LYS A 299 5.61 -31.21 1.00
CA LYS A 299 4.35 -31.50 1.71
C LYS A 299 3.20 -31.91 0.80
N LEU A 300 3.04 -31.19 -0.32
CA LEU A 300 1.95 -31.44 -1.26
C LEU A 300 2.25 -32.58 -2.24
N TYR A 301 3.52 -32.89 -2.45
CA TYR A 301 3.99 -33.74 -3.53
C TYR A 301 5.01 -34.79 -3.07
N GLY A 302 5.04 -35.13 -1.80
CA GLY A 302 5.96 -36.14 -1.21
C GLY A 302 6.04 -37.47 -1.96
N THR A 303 5.19 -37.67 -2.95
CA THR A 303 5.30 -38.60 -4.05
C THR A 303 5.10 -37.84 -5.35
N ALA A 304 5.99 -38.03 -6.32
CA ALA A 304 5.81 -37.50 -7.67
C ALA A 304 4.39 -37.82 -8.17
N PRO A 305 3.66 -36.86 -8.79
CA PRO A 305 2.36 -37.14 -9.36
C PRO A 305 2.51 -38.30 -10.35
N ALA A 306 1.59 -39.26 -10.31
CA ALA A 306 1.56 -40.37 -11.26
C ALA A 306 1.59 -39.77 -12.69
N GLU A 307 2.38 -40.37 -13.58
CA GLU A 307 2.46 -39.98 -14.97
C GLU A 307 1.03 -39.93 -15.56
N GLY A 308 0.58 -38.72 -15.92
CA GLY A 308 -0.74 -38.48 -16.50
C GLY A 308 -1.72 -37.62 -15.71
N GLU A 309 -1.49 -37.32 -14.44
CA GLU A 309 -2.29 -36.33 -13.70
C GLU A 309 -1.94 -34.90 -14.12
N LYS A 310 -2.65 -34.39 -15.12
CA LYS A 310 -2.68 -32.96 -15.38
C LYS A 310 -3.37 -32.26 -14.21
N ARG A 311 -2.63 -31.65 -13.32
CA ARG A 311 -3.21 -30.79 -12.30
C ARG A 311 -3.84 -29.57 -12.99
N VAL A 312 -5.15 -29.56 -13.03
CA VAL A 312 -5.89 -28.38 -13.47
C VAL A 312 -5.65 -27.29 -12.44
N ASN A 313 -5.11 -26.16 -12.87
CA ASN A 313 -5.05 -24.98 -12.01
C ASN A 313 -6.48 -24.47 -11.77
N VAL A 314 -7.12 -24.98 -10.72
CA VAL A 314 -8.49 -24.62 -10.33
C VAL A 314 -8.61 -23.13 -10.06
N MET A 315 -7.53 -22.51 -9.57
CA MET A 315 -7.51 -21.08 -9.27
C MET A 315 -7.64 -20.22 -10.52
N ALA A 316 -7.21 -20.70 -11.68
CA ALA A 316 -7.39 -19.97 -12.94
C ALA A 316 -8.85 -19.68 -13.30
N GLN A 317 -9.79 -20.39 -12.68
CA GLN A 317 -11.21 -20.20 -12.85
C GLN A 317 -11.82 -19.13 -11.94
N HIS A 318 -11.07 -18.64 -10.93
CA HIS A 318 -11.52 -17.70 -9.91
C HIS A 318 -10.85 -16.35 -10.03
N GLY A 319 -11.51 -15.41 -10.63
CA GLY A 319 -11.04 -14.05 -10.85
C GLY A 319 -11.35 -13.56 -12.26
N PHE A 320 -10.81 -12.43 -12.61
CA PHE A 320 -11.01 -11.81 -13.91
C PHE A 320 -9.69 -11.73 -14.67
N ASP A 321 -9.74 -12.05 -15.97
CA ASP A 321 -8.60 -11.91 -16.88
C ASP A 321 -8.19 -10.46 -17.07
N LYS A 322 -9.21 -9.61 -17.08
CA LYS A 322 -9.05 -8.18 -17.33
C LYS A 322 -9.97 -7.40 -16.40
N SER A 323 -9.39 -6.61 -15.55
CA SER A 323 -10.07 -5.65 -14.71
C SER A 323 -9.47 -4.27 -14.95
N ILE A 324 -10.31 -3.26 -15.06
CA ILE A 324 -9.83 -1.88 -15.16
C ILE A 324 -9.28 -1.47 -13.81
N THR A 325 -8.03 -1.03 -13.77
CA THR A 325 -7.33 -0.57 -12.58
C THR A 325 -6.69 0.80 -12.81
N GLY A 326 -6.23 1.45 -11.75
CA GLY A 326 -5.50 2.71 -11.85
C GLY A 326 -6.34 3.93 -12.19
N LEU A 327 -7.64 3.91 -11.87
CA LEU A 327 -8.51 5.08 -12.02
C LEU A 327 -8.09 6.16 -11.00
N SER A 328 -7.57 7.28 -11.50
CA SER A 328 -7.37 8.52 -10.74
C SER A 328 -8.56 9.46 -10.89
N GLU A 329 -8.64 10.50 -10.05
CA GLU A 329 -9.65 11.56 -10.17
C GLU A 329 -9.62 12.19 -11.56
N ASP A 330 -8.44 12.51 -12.08
CA ASP A 330 -8.27 13.12 -13.39
C ASP A 330 -8.79 12.20 -14.51
N THR A 331 -8.55 10.91 -14.39
CA THR A 331 -9.02 9.89 -15.33
C THR A 331 -10.53 9.71 -15.28
N LEU A 332 -11.10 9.70 -14.06
CA LEU A 332 -12.55 9.62 -13.86
C LEU A 332 -13.25 10.85 -14.45
N VAL A 333 -12.73 12.03 -14.17
CA VAL A 333 -13.23 13.31 -14.72
C VAL A 333 -13.18 13.27 -16.25
N ALA A 334 -12.07 12.83 -16.83
CA ALA A 334 -11.93 12.70 -18.28
C ALA A 334 -12.95 11.71 -18.87
N ALA A 335 -13.15 10.56 -18.23
CA ALA A 335 -14.14 9.55 -18.65
C ALA A 335 -15.59 10.07 -18.58
N LEU A 336 -15.88 11.00 -17.68
CA LEU A 336 -17.19 11.67 -17.54
C LEU A 336 -17.34 12.90 -18.43
N GLY A 337 -16.45 13.14 -19.39
CA GLY A 337 -16.52 14.27 -20.31
C GLY A 337 -15.96 15.58 -19.75
N GLY A 338 -15.02 15.49 -18.82
CA GLY A 338 -14.31 16.63 -18.24
C GLY A 338 -15.00 17.30 -17.05
N THR A 339 -16.08 16.70 -16.53
CA THR A 339 -16.83 17.22 -15.39
C THR A 339 -17.41 16.09 -14.53
N LEU A 340 -17.54 16.33 -13.22
CA LEU A 340 -18.24 15.45 -12.30
C LEU A 340 -19.75 15.69 -12.26
N GLN A 341 -20.28 16.63 -13.02
CA GLN A 341 -21.69 17.01 -12.97
C GLN A 341 -22.65 15.83 -13.21
N PRO A 342 -22.41 14.91 -14.17
CA PRO A 342 -23.27 13.74 -14.36
C PRO A 342 -23.37 12.85 -13.13
N LEU A 343 -22.27 12.71 -12.38
CA LEU A 343 -22.23 11.94 -11.14
C LEU A 343 -22.99 12.67 -10.02
N ILE A 344 -22.80 13.98 -9.89
CA ILE A 344 -23.51 14.81 -8.93
C ILE A 344 -25.02 14.74 -9.19
N ASP A 345 -25.46 14.88 -10.44
CA ASP A 345 -26.85 14.83 -10.83
C ASP A 345 -27.47 13.45 -10.55
N ALA A 346 -26.72 12.36 -10.78
CA ALA A 346 -27.17 11.02 -10.44
C ALA A 346 -27.38 10.85 -8.93
N ILE A 347 -26.42 11.30 -8.10
CA ILE A 347 -26.53 11.25 -6.63
C ILE A 347 -27.72 12.10 -6.15
N VAL A 348 -27.86 13.33 -6.65
CA VAL A 348 -28.94 14.24 -6.25
C VAL A 348 -30.30 13.70 -6.65
N SER A 349 -30.39 13.02 -7.79
CA SER A 349 -31.64 12.40 -8.27
C SER A 349 -31.93 11.03 -7.64
N GLY A 350 -31.07 10.54 -6.75
CA GLY A 350 -31.24 9.26 -6.06
C GLY A 350 -31.04 8.02 -6.94
N LYS A 351 -30.24 8.15 -8.00
CA LYS A 351 -29.89 7.04 -8.90
C LYS A 351 -28.60 6.36 -8.48
#